data_0b4607e7cc2d71defa1654998e49bec8
#
_entry.id   0b4607e7cc2d71defa1654998e49bec8
#
_cell.length_a   1.000
_cell.length_b   1.000
_cell.length_c   1.000
_cell.angle_alpha   90.00
_cell.angle_beta   90.00
_cell.angle_gamma   90.00
#
_symmetry.space_group_name_H-M   'P 1'
#
loop_
_entity.id
_entity.type
_entity.pdbx_description
1 polymer ?
#
loop_
_entity_poly.entity_id
_entity_poly.type
_entity_poly.pdbx_seq_one_letter_code
_entity_poly.pdbx_strand_id
1 'polypeptide(L)'
;MKQALIIPLMKFQSGALPFKVQTIKNFTEGQDEINEVPHSHNYYEMIWLIKGQGMLHADMQEYTIENNTIFFLKPNQPHQFQAQAEMEGFVFSFTDAFFSIGEHDFDLACQNSLCQLFIERRTINIAQEIEEDIKEIVLKMIKELESQYSNKMELLKRYFKIFLTYLTRALEVNFQSAEQSRETELVKNFMRLLDKNFKEKKMVAEYAAQLLVTPNYLNRIVKKITGFSAGHQIRRRVVLEAKRMVHYSDAGMKEIAYDLGFLDSAHFSRFFKTFGGLNFTEFKREALLIPLFTAFNRA
;
A
#
# COMPACT_ATOMS: atom_id res chain seq x y z
N MET A 1 -1.17 -37.80 8.91
CA MET A 1 -0.36 -36.57 8.70
C MET A 1 -1.18 -35.66 7.80
N LYS A 2 -1.64 -34.53 8.30
CA LYS A 2 -2.31 -33.52 7.45
C LYS A 2 -1.22 -32.90 6.56
N GLN A 3 -1.30 -33.09 5.25
CA GLN A 3 -0.47 -32.36 4.30
C GLN A 3 -0.71 -30.87 4.54
N ALA A 4 0.36 -30.11 4.77
CA ALA A 4 0.28 -28.66 4.86
C ALA A 4 -0.21 -28.14 3.49
N LEU A 5 -1.34 -27.45 3.49
CA LEU A 5 -1.88 -26.83 2.29
C LEU A 5 -0.88 -25.75 1.84
N ILE A 6 -0.20 -25.98 0.72
CA ILE A 6 0.69 -24.96 0.15
C ILE A 6 -0.20 -23.92 -0.53
N ILE A 7 -0.30 -22.75 0.09
CA ILE A 7 -1.06 -21.62 -0.47
C ILE A 7 -0.19 -20.93 -1.52
N PRO A 8 -0.60 -20.88 -2.79
CA PRO A 8 0.18 -20.24 -3.84
C PRO A 8 0.33 -18.72 -3.56
N LEU A 9 1.53 -18.19 -3.79
CA LEU A 9 1.83 -16.78 -3.68
C LEU A 9 1.89 -16.15 -5.06
N MET A 10 0.94 -15.28 -5.36
CA MET A 10 0.91 -14.49 -6.59
C MET A 10 1.80 -13.26 -6.44
N LYS A 11 2.58 -12.98 -7.48
CA LYS A 11 3.49 -11.81 -7.51
C LYS A 11 2.97 -10.79 -8.50
N PHE A 12 3.08 -9.52 -8.12
CA PHE A 12 2.87 -8.43 -9.07
C PHE A 12 3.86 -8.57 -10.23
N GLN A 13 3.40 -8.41 -11.47
CA GLN A 13 4.25 -8.62 -12.66
C GLN A 13 5.48 -7.71 -12.62
N SER A 14 6.66 -8.29 -12.81
CA SER A 14 7.91 -7.55 -12.89
C SER A 14 7.91 -6.65 -14.13
N GLY A 15 8.24 -5.36 -13.95
CA GLY A 15 8.24 -4.38 -15.04
C GLY A 15 6.88 -3.74 -15.35
N ALA A 16 5.78 -4.20 -14.75
CA ALA A 16 4.49 -3.54 -14.85
C ALA A 16 4.43 -2.28 -13.96
N LEU A 17 3.50 -1.39 -14.28
CA LEU A 17 3.20 -0.25 -13.41
C LEU A 17 2.82 -0.75 -12.01
N PRO A 18 3.28 -0.11 -10.92
CA PRO A 18 3.03 -0.57 -9.55
C PRO A 18 1.59 -0.36 -9.06
N PHE A 19 0.69 -0.06 -9.97
CA PHE A 19 -0.74 0.16 -9.76
C PHE A 19 -1.55 -0.35 -10.95
N LYS A 20 -2.65 -1.04 -10.68
CA LYS A 20 -3.63 -1.51 -11.65
C LYS A 20 -5.03 -1.31 -11.08
N VAL A 21 -5.97 -0.90 -11.91
CA VAL A 21 -7.40 -0.95 -11.63
C VAL A 21 -8.12 -1.46 -12.86
N GLN A 22 -9.10 -2.35 -12.67
CA GLN A 22 -9.86 -2.96 -13.73
C GLN A 22 -11.26 -3.35 -13.24
N THR A 23 -12.17 -3.62 -14.15
CA THR A 23 -13.48 -4.17 -13.79
C THR A 23 -13.36 -5.58 -13.24
N ILE A 24 -14.30 -6.00 -12.38
CA ILE A 24 -14.36 -7.40 -11.89
C ILE A 24 -14.44 -8.37 -13.06
N LYS A 25 -15.21 -8.04 -14.10
CA LYS A 25 -15.33 -8.87 -15.30
C LYS A 25 -13.97 -9.13 -15.96
N ASN A 26 -13.18 -8.08 -16.22
CA ASN A 26 -11.84 -8.23 -16.80
C ASN A 26 -10.87 -8.97 -15.86
N PHE A 27 -11.07 -8.86 -14.57
CA PHE A 27 -10.27 -9.57 -13.58
C PHE A 27 -10.55 -11.07 -13.58
N THR A 28 -11.83 -11.46 -13.67
CA THR A 28 -12.24 -12.88 -13.66
C THR A 28 -11.96 -13.56 -14.99
N GLU A 29 -12.21 -12.91 -16.14
CA GLU A 29 -11.95 -13.47 -17.48
C GLU A 29 -10.49 -13.90 -17.73
N GLY A 30 -9.55 -13.42 -16.93
CA GLY A 30 -8.12 -13.78 -17.01
C GLY A 30 -7.64 -14.78 -15.95
N GLN A 31 -8.45 -15.16 -14.97
CA GLN A 31 -8.00 -15.87 -13.76
C GLN A 31 -9.05 -16.81 -13.14
N ASP A 32 -9.95 -17.38 -13.95
CA ASP A 32 -11.09 -18.18 -13.46
C ASP A 32 -10.70 -19.31 -12.48
N GLU A 33 -9.54 -19.95 -12.64
CA GLU A 33 -9.10 -21.03 -11.75
C GLU A 33 -8.46 -20.52 -10.44
N ILE A 34 -7.99 -19.26 -10.39
CA ILE A 34 -7.17 -18.76 -9.26
C ILE A 34 -8.05 -18.22 -8.14
N ASN A 35 -9.19 -17.62 -8.48
CA ASN A 35 -10.10 -17.05 -7.48
C ASN A 35 -10.87 -18.12 -6.70
N GLU A 36 -11.04 -19.31 -7.26
CA GLU A 36 -11.74 -20.43 -6.63
C GLU A 36 -10.90 -21.21 -5.62
N VAL A 37 -9.57 -21.02 -5.62
CA VAL A 37 -8.70 -21.71 -4.67
C VAL A 37 -8.08 -20.72 -3.68
N PRO A 38 -7.81 -21.12 -2.43
CA PRO A 38 -7.10 -20.28 -1.47
C PRO A 38 -5.72 -19.88 -2.01
N HIS A 39 -5.46 -18.58 -2.08
CA HIS A 39 -4.18 -18.02 -2.54
C HIS A 39 -3.77 -16.83 -1.70
N SER A 40 -2.60 -16.28 -1.96
CA SER A 40 -2.12 -15.02 -1.40
C SER A 40 -1.34 -14.25 -2.46
N HIS A 41 -1.14 -12.96 -2.25
CA HIS A 41 -0.35 -12.12 -3.16
C HIS A 41 0.60 -11.21 -2.36
N ASN A 42 1.64 -10.68 -3.02
CA ASN A 42 2.64 -9.81 -2.39
C ASN A 42 2.34 -8.31 -2.53
N TYR A 43 1.12 -7.96 -2.89
CA TYR A 43 0.63 -6.61 -3.11
C TYR A 43 -0.66 -6.37 -2.31
N TYR A 44 -1.12 -5.13 -2.24
CA TYR A 44 -2.41 -4.76 -1.70
C TYR A 44 -3.48 -4.96 -2.77
N GLU A 45 -4.64 -5.45 -2.35
CA GLU A 45 -5.81 -5.53 -3.21
C GLU A 45 -7.03 -4.92 -2.52
N MET A 46 -7.79 -4.15 -3.29
CA MET A 46 -9.10 -3.67 -2.88
C MET A 46 -10.11 -4.10 -3.93
N ILE A 47 -11.23 -4.65 -3.49
CA ILE A 47 -12.32 -5.02 -4.38
C ILE A 47 -13.55 -4.23 -3.97
N TRP A 48 -14.06 -3.43 -4.90
CA TRP A 48 -15.31 -2.72 -4.76
C TRP A 48 -16.39 -3.45 -5.53
N LEU A 49 -17.29 -4.10 -4.81
CA LEU A 49 -18.47 -4.73 -5.36
C LEU A 49 -19.61 -3.70 -5.38
N ILE A 50 -19.96 -3.20 -6.56
CA ILE A 50 -21.06 -2.24 -6.75
C ILE A 50 -22.39 -3.03 -6.73
N LYS A 51 -22.44 -4.13 -7.48
CA LYS A 51 -23.62 -4.97 -7.57
C LYS A 51 -23.25 -6.45 -7.57
N GLY A 52 -24.04 -7.26 -6.87
CA GLY A 52 -23.84 -8.69 -6.74
C GLY A 52 -23.63 -9.12 -5.29
N GLN A 53 -23.31 -10.37 -5.09
CA GLN A 53 -23.03 -10.98 -3.79
C GLN A 53 -21.91 -12.00 -3.91
N GLY A 54 -21.15 -12.16 -2.85
CA GLY A 54 -20.09 -13.16 -2.77
C GLY A 54 -19.67 -13.46 -1.35
N MET A 55 -18.84 -14.49 -1.20
CA MET A 55 -18.23 -14.88 0.06
C MET A 55 -16.72 -14.71 -0.03
N LEU A 56 -16.16 -13.95 0.88
CA LEU A 56 -14.72 -13.80 1.03
C LEU A 56 -14.24 -14.59 2.25
N HIS A 57 -13.41 -15.59 2.03
CA HIS A 57 -12.71 -16.29 3.10
C HIS A 57 -11.32 -15.65 3.24
N ALA A 58 -11.02 -15.07 4.39
CA ALA A 58 -9.71 -14.44 4.64
C ALA A 58 -9.29 -14.64 6.11
N ASP A 59 -8.04 -15.09 6.34
CA ASP A 59 -7.51 -15.38 7.68
C ASP A 59 -8.43 -16.29 8.54
N MET A 60 -8.99 -17.33 7.95
CA MET A 60 -9.93 -18.28 8.60
C MET A 60 -11.27 -17.67 9.06
N GLN A 61 -11.64 -16.51 8.53
CA GLN A 61 -12.94 -15.88 8.76
C GLN A 61 -13.67 -15.73 7.43
N GLU A 62 -14.98 -15.79 7.51
CA GLU A 62 -15.89 -15.62 6.38
C GLU A 62 -16.55 -14.25 6.45
N TYR A 63 -16.62 -13.60 5.29
CA TYR A 63 -17.25 -12.30 5.14
C TYR A 63 -18.24 -12.37 3.99
N THR A 64 -19.50 -12.10 4.28
CA THR A 64 -20.49 -11.85 3.23
C THR A 64 -20.23 -10.51 2.62
N ILE A 65 -20.06 -10.46 1.29
CA ILE A 65 -19.87 -9.25 0.53
C ILE A 65 -21.13 -8.98 -0.25
N GLU A 66 -21.68 -7.79 -0.06
CA GLU A 66 -22.95 -7.35 -0.64
C GLU A 66 -22.73 -6.11 -1.52
N ASN A 67 -23.81 -5.62 -2.13
CA ASN A 67 -23.77 -4.41 -2.94
C ASN A 67 -23.08 -3.24 -2.21
N ASN A 68 -22.37 -2.43 -2.97
CA ASN A 68 -21.68 -1.22 -2.51
C ASN A 68 -20.67 -1.45 -1.38
N THR A 69 -20.06 -2.62 -1.37
CA THR A 69 -19.05 -2.96 -0.36
C THR A 69 -17.65 -2.95 -0.98
N ILE A 70 -16.73 -2.22 -0.35
CA ILE A 70 -15.29 -2.33 -0.60
C ILE A 70 -14.68 -3.20 0.48
N PHE A 71 -13.84 -4.16 0.09
CA PHE A 71 -13.04 -4.93 1.02
C PHE A 71 -11.55 -4.90 0.65
N PHE A 72 -10.72 -5.11 1.68
CA PHE A 72 -9.28 -4.93 1.59
C PHE A 72 -8.54 -6.22 1.90
N LEU A 73 -7.59 -6.55 1.05
CA LEU A 73 -6.68 -7.67 1.20
C LEU A 73 -5.24 -7.15 1.30
N LYS A 74 -4.54 -7.63 2.32
CA LYS A 74 -3.17 -7.23 2.61
C LYS A 74 -2.17 -8.15 1.91
N PRO A 75 -0.95 -7.67 1.65
CA PRO A 75 0.12 -8.55 1.19
C PRO A 75 0.30 -9.76 2.11
N ASN A 76 0.49 -10.93 1.50
CA ASN A 76 0.68 -12.22 2.18
C ASN A 76 -0.52 -12.68 3.03
N GLN A 77 -1.72 -12.17 2.77
CA GLN A 77 -2.94 -12.62 3.43
C GLN A 77 -3.57 -13.76 2.62
N PRO A 78 -3.68 -14.98 3.18
CA PRO A 78 -4.42 -16.06 2.53
C PRO A 78 -5.90 -15.71 2.41
N HIS A 79 -6.43 -15.86 1.21
CA HIS A 79 -7.84 -15.58 0.94
C HIS A 79 -8.35 -16.39 -0.24
N GLN A 80 -9.67 -16.48 -0.33
CA GLN A 80 -10.42 -17.06 -1.42
C GLN A 80 -11.70 -16.25 -1.59
N PHE A 81 -12.04 -15.90 -2.80
CA PHE A 81 -13.28 -15.20 -3.11
C PHE A 81 -14.20 -16.11 -3.92
N GLN A 82 -15.43 -16.27 -3.48
CA GLN A 82 -16.45 -17.05 -4.16
C GLN A 82 -17.58 -16.12 -4.62
N ALA A 83 -17.68 -15.93 -5.92
CA ALA A 83 -18.78 -15.22 -6.54
C ALA A 83 -20.04 -16.04 -6.50
N GLN A 84 -21.18 -15.44 -6.15
CA GLN A 84 -22.48 -16.13 -6.14
C GLN A 84 -23.34 -15.83 -7.37
N ALA A 85 -23.05 -14.78 -8.13
CA ALA A 85 -23.79 -14.35 -9.31
C ALA A 85 -22.93 -13.42 -10.17
N GLU A 86 -23.49 -12.89 -11.26
CA GLU A 86 -22.89 -11.81 -12.00
C GLU A 86 -22.55 -10.64 -11.07
N MET A 87 -21.31 -10.23 -11.09
CA MET A 87 -20.80 -9.14 -10.26
C MET A 87 -20.34 -7.97 -11.11
N GLU A 88 -20.73 -6.76 -10.67
CA GLU A 88 -20.26 -5.51 -11.21
C GLU A 88 -19.41 -4.79 -10.17
N GLY A 89 -18.28 -4.26 -10.57
CA GLY A 89 -17.40 -3.52 -9.69
C GLY A 89 -15.98 -3.44 -10.21
N PHE A 90 -15.04 -3.12 -9.32
CA PHE A 90 -13.66 -2.84 -9.66
C PHE A 90 -12.68 -3.55 -8.71
N VAL A 91 -11.54 -3.96 -9.26
CA VAL A 91 -10.41 -4.51 -8.52
C VAL A 91 -9.23 -3.58 -8.68
N PHE A 92 -8.64 -3.19 -7.55
CA PHE A 92 -7.42 -2.39 -7.46
C PHE A 92 -6.30 -3.28 -6.93
N SER A 93 -5.19 -3.31 -7.63
CA SER A 93 -3.98 -4.00 -7.18
C SER A 93 -2.82 -3.03 -7.18
N PHE A 94 -2.10 -2.89 -6.06
CA PHE A 94 -1.00 -1.95 -5.96
C PHE A 94 0.08 -2.41 -4.98
N THR A 95 1.31 -2.03 -5.28
CA THR A 95 2.48 -2.35 -4.47
C THR A 95 2.94 -1.14 -3.67
N ASP A 96 3.84 -1.37 -2.71
CA ASP A 96 4.53 -0.30 -1.99
C ASP A 96 5.27 0.68 -2.92
N ALA A 97 5.73 0.20 -4.09
CA ALA A 97 6.40 1.04 -5.07
C ALA A 97 5.49 2.14 -5.62
N PHE A 98 4.17 1.93 -5.65
CA PHE A 98 3.22 2.94 -6.08
C PHE A 98 3.31 4.22 -5.23
N PHE A 99 3.61 4.08 -3.94
CA PHE A 99 3.76 5.21 -3.01
C PHE A 99 5.18 5.76 -2.95
N SER A 100 6.16 5.08 -3.56
CA SER A 100 7.58 5.41 -3.40
C SER A 100 8.12 6.42 -4.41
N ILE A 101 7.31 6.83 -5.40
CA ILE A 101 7.71 7.73 -6.49
C ILE A 101 6.85 8.99 -6.41
N GLY A 102 7.43 10.15 -6.08
CA GLY A 102 6.75 11.45 -6.15
C GLY A 102 6.72 12.27 -4.84
N GLU A 103 5.84 13.26 -4.76
CA GLU A 103 5.79 14.29 -3.74
C GLU A 103 5.67 13.78 -2.29
N HIS A 104 6.43 14.40 -1.40
CA HIS A 104 6.64 14.01 -0.02
C HIS A 104 5.35 13.85 0.81
N ASP A 105 4.40 14.77 0.64
CA ASP A 105 3.18 14.79 1.44
C ASP A 105 2.11 13.79 0.97
N PHE A 106 2.14 13.44 -0.31
CA PHE A 106 1.18 12.50 -0.88
C PHE A 106 1.37 11.09 -0.30
N ASP A 107 2.60 10.62 -0.26
CA ASP A 107 2.92 9.25 0.13
C ASP A 107 2.56 8.97 1.59
N LEU A 108 2.84 9.93 2.49
CA LEU A 108 2.50 9.80 3.91
C LEU A 108 0.99 9.85 4.15
N ALA A 109 0.28 10.78 3.48
CA ALA A 109 -1.16 10.90 3.64
C ALA A 109 -1.90 9.65 3.11
N CYS A 110 -1.49 9.11 1.94
CA CYS A 110 -2.06 7.89 1.40
C CYS A 110 -1.75 6.67 2.25
N GLN A 111 -0.51 6.54 2.73
CA GLN A 111 -0.13 5.45 3.63
C GLN A 111 -0.91 5.51 4.93
N ASN A 112 -1.08 6.69 5.52
CA ASN A 112 -1.85 6.87 6.75
C ASN A 112 -3.33 6.53 6.51
N SER A 113 -3.92 6.99 5.40
CA SER A 113 -5.30 6.64 5.04
C SER A 113 -5.49 5.15 4.81
N LEU A 114 -4.60 4.51 4.04
CA LEU A 114 -4.63 3.06 3.84
C LEU A 114 -4.42 2.29 5.14
N CYS A 115 -3.43 2.68 5.96
CA CYS A 115 -3.24 2.08 7.27
C CYS A 115 -4.50 2.22 8.12
N GLN A 116 -5.14 3.37 8.10
CA GLN A 116 -6.38 3.60 8.81
C GLN A 116 -7.51 2.68 8.31
N LEU A 117 -7.71 2.59 7.00
CA LEU A 117 -8.70 1.71 6.39
C LEU A 117 -8.45 0.23 6.75
N PHE A 118 -7.21 -0.23 6.62
CA PHE A 118 -6.82 -1.62 6.96
C PHE A 118 -6.86 -1.91 8.47
N ILE A 119 -6.69 -0.90 9.32
CA ILE A 119 -6.72 -1.01 10.76
C ILE A 119 -8.16 -1.10 11.28
N GLU A 120 -9.03 -0.24 10.76
CA GLU A 120 -10.34 0.00 11.34
C GLU A 120 -11.39 -0.98 10.84
N ARG A 121 -11.38 -1.33 9.57
CA ARG A 121 -12.33 -2.30 9.01
C ARG A 121 -11.77 -3.00 7.79
N ARG A 122 -12.17 -4.28 7.60
CA ARG A 122 -11.88 -5.04 6.38
C ARG A 122 -12.85 -4.72 5.25
N THR A 123 -14.02 -4.22 5.59
CA THR A 123 -15.08 -3.86 4.65
C THR A 123 -15.58 -2.46 4.93
N ILE A 124 -15.90 -1.73 3.88
CA ILE A 124 -16.53 -0.41 3.94
C ILE A 124 -17.75 -0.45 3.03
N ASN A 125 -18.91 -0.14 3.59
CA ASN A 125 -20.09 0.12 2.79
C ASN A 125 -20.05 1.55 2.26
N ILE A 126 -20.21 1.69 0.96
CA ILE A 126 -20.29 2.97 0.27
C ILE A 126 -21.74 3.43 0.28
N ALA A 127 -21.98 4.61 0.83
CA ALA A 127 -23.30 5.22 0.81
C ALA A 127 -23.69 5.58 -0.64
N GLN A 128 -24.95 5.41 -0.97
CA GLN A 128 -25.47 5.61 -2.34
C GLN A 128 -25.20 7.03 -2.85
N GLU A 129 -25.17 8.03 -1.95
CA GLU A 129 -24.97 9.43 -2.27
C GLU A 129 -23.59 9.74 -2.86
N ILE A 130 -22.57 8.92 -2.53
CA ILE A 130 -21.18 9.13 -2.99
C ILE A 130 -20.71 8.06 -4.00
N GLU A 131 -21.56 7.09 -4.31
CA GLU A 131 -21.25 5.99 -5.23
C GLU A 131 -20.82 6.50 -6.60
N GLU A 132 -21.63 7.38 -7.20
CA GLU A 132 -21.35 7.91 -8.55
C GLU A 132 -20.07 8.76 -8.57
N ASP A 133 -19.81 9.58 -7.56
CA ASP A 133 -18.58 10.36 -7.44
C ASP A 133 -17.34 9.46 -7.42
N ILE A 134 -17.41 8.41 -6.61
CA ILE A 134 -16.30 7.43 -6.49
C ILE A 134 -16.12 6.67 -7.81
N LYS A 135 -17.21 6.24 -8.43
CA LYS A 135 -17.20 5.52 -9.72
C LYS A 135 -16.59 6.37 -10.83
N GLU A 136 -16.93 7.65 -10.91
CA GLU A 136 -16.32 8.57 -11.87
C GLU A 136 -14.80 8.67 -11.69
N ILE A 137 -14.32 8.75 -10.45
CA ILE A 137 -12.89 8.78 -10.14
C ILE A 137 -12.21 7.50 -10.59
N VAL A 138 -12.83 6.34 -10.37
CA VAL A 138 -12.29 5.03 -10.78
C VAL A 138 -12.21 4.92 -12.31
N LEU A 139 -13.25 5.36 -13.01
CA LEU A 139 -13.25 5.36 -14.47
C LEU A 139 -12.17 6.30 -15.04
N LYS A 140 -11.92 7.44 -14.40
CA LYS A 140 -10.80 8.33 -14.76
C LYS A 140 -9.45 7.63 -14.54
N MET A 141 -9.28 6.85 -13.47
CA MET A 141 -8.06 6.06 -13.26
C MET A 141 -7.86 4.99 -14.35
N ILE A 142 -8.92 4.28 -14.73
CA ILE A 142 -8.85 3.27 -15.81
C ILE A 142 -8.43 3.93 -17.12
N LYS A 143 -9.07 5.03 -17.51
CA LYS A 143 -8.71 5.79 -18.71
C LYS A 143 -7.26 6.28 -18.67
N GLU A 144 -6.79 6.73 -17.53
CA GLU A 144 -5.42 7.24 -17.38
C GLU A 144 -4.38 6.11 -17.47
N LEU A 145 -4.69 4.90 -17.00
CA LEU A 145 -3.81 3.73 -17.17
C LEU A 145 -3.53 3.41 -18.65
N GLU A 146 -4.49 3.62 -19.51
CA GLU A 146 -4.38 3.43 -20.97
C GLU A 146 -3.66 4.57 -21.68
N SER A 147 -3.49 5.72 -21.02
CA SER A 147 -2.85 6.90 -21.59
C SER A 147 -1.34 6.66 -21.83
N GLN A 148 -0.78 7.40 -22.78
CA GLN A 148 0.66 7.38 -23.09
C GLN A 148 1.41 8.60 -22.52
N TYR A 149 0.76 9.42 -21.68
CA TYR A 149 1.37 10.59 -21.10
C TYR A 149 2.45 10.23 -20.07
N SER A 150 3.56 10.95 -20.10
CA SER A 150 4.70 10.71 -19.19
C SER A 150 4.35 10.95 -17.70
N ASN A 151 3.39 11.83 -17.43
CA ASN A 151 2.93 12.20 -16.08
C ASN A 151 1.73 11.37 -15.59
N LYS A 152 1.33 10.31 -16.30
CA LYS A 152 0.17 9.48 -15.92
C LYS A 152 0.23 8.95 -14.49
N MET A 153 1.42 8.57 -14.01
CA MET A 153 1.58 8.07 -12.65
C MET A 153 1.27 9.12 -11.59
N GLU A 154 1.60 10.39 -11.86
CA GLU A 154 1.26 11.49 -10.96
C GLU A 154 -0.25 11.69 -10.89
N LEU A 155 -0.92 11.71 -12.04
CA LEU A 155 -2.37 11.89 -12.10
C LEU A 155 -3.12 10.70 -11.46
N LEU A 156 -2.66 9.47 -11.70
CA LEU A 156 -3.20 8.27 -11.05
C LEU A 156 -3.11 8.36 -9.52
N LYS A 157 -1.99 8.83 -8.99
CA LYS A 157 -1.82 9.03 -7.54
C LYS A 157 -2.80 10.05 -7.00
N ARG A 158 -3.01 11.16 -7.70
CA ARG A 158 -3.96 12.22 -7.29
C ARG A 158 -5.39 11.68 -7.26
N TYR A 159 -5.83 10.95 -8.29
CA TYR A 159 -7.13 10.29 -8.29
C TYR A 159 -7.26 9.27 -7.17
N PHE A 160 -6.23 8.46 -6.94
CA PHE A 160 -6.25 7.47 -5.87
C PHE A 160 -6.31 8.12 -4.48
N LYS A 161 -5.64 9.25 -4.28
CA LYS A 161 -5.76 10.04 -3.03
C LYS A 161 -7.18 10.56 -2.82
N ILE A 162 -7.81 11.10 -3.87
CA ILE A 162 -9.21 11.56 -3.79
C ILE A 162 -10.11 10.37 -3.44
N PHE A 163 -9.96 9.24 -4.11
CA PHE A 163 -10.68 8.00 -3.83
C PHE A 163 -10.53 7.58 -2.35
N LEU A 164 -9.31 7.51 -1.82
CA LEU A 164 -9.06 7.18 -0.41
C LEU A 164 -9.66 8.22 0.55
N THR A 165 -9.73 9.49 0.16
CA THR A 165 -10.36 10.54 0.98
C THR A 165 -11.85 10.30 1.10
N TYR A 166 -12.55 9.91 0.02
CA TYR A 166 -13.95 9.51 0.10
C TYR A 166 -14.16 8.33 1.03
N LEU A 167 -13.30 7.29 0.93
CA LEU A 167 -13.39 6.12 1.79
C LEU A 167 -13.17 6.44 3.27
N THR A 168 -12.21 7.32 3.59
CA THR A 168 -11.97 7.73 4.98
C THR A 168 -13.13 8.54 5.53
N ARG A 169 -13.75 9.42 4.75
CA ARG A 169 -14.97 10.14 5.13
C ARG A 169 -16.15 9.19 5.39
N ALA A 170 -16.34 8.19 4.53
CA ALA A 170 -17.36 7.16 4.75
C ALA A 170 -17.17 6.38 6.06
N LEU A 171 -15.92 6.20 6.49
CA LEU A 171 -15.62 5.64 7.81
C LEU A 171 -15.98 6.60 8.94
N GLU A 172 -15.63 7.88 8.85
CA GLU A 172 -15.90 8.87 9.90
C GLU A 172 -17.39 8.99 10.23
N VAL A 173 -18.27 8.93 9.21
CA VAL A 173 -19.72 8.93 9.40
C VAL A 173 -20.21 7.72 10.22
N ASN A 174 -19.51 6.57 10.12
CA ASN A 174 -19.84 5.33 10.84
C ASN A 174 -19.15 5.22 12.22
N PHE A 175 -18.33 6.22 12.61
CA PHE A 175 -17.42 6.12 13.77
C PHE A 175 -18.06 6.39 15.14
N GLN A 176 -19.35 6.60 15.25
CA GLN A 176 -19.97 6.85 16.56
C GLN A 176 -20.04 5.62 17.49
N SER A 177 -19.54 4.44 17.09
CA SER A 177 -19.77 3.23 17.90
C SER A 177 -18.67 2.16 17.94
N ALA A 178 -17.45 2.36 17.42
CA ALA A 178 -16.42 1.33 17.50
C ALA A 178 -15.33 1.69 18.52
N GLU A 179 -15.23 0.94 19.62
CA GLU A 179 -14.07 0.95 20.52
C GLU A 179 -12.80 0.70 19.71
N GLN A 180 -11.91 1.69 19.66
CA GLN A 180 -10.58 1.54 19.05
C GLN A 180 -9.84 0.44 19.82
N SER A 181 -9.47 -0.66 19.16
CA SER A 181 -8.72 -1.70 19.83
C SER A 181 -7.36 -1.18 20.25
N ARG A 182 -6.82 -1.64 21.41
CA ARG A 182 -5.47 -1.31 21.87
C ARG A 182 -4.39 -1.63 20.83
N GLU A 183 -4.61 -2.66 20.02
CA GLU A 183 -3.70 -3.05 18.93
C GLU A 183 -3.67 -1.98 17.82
N THR A 184 -4.82 -1.45 17.46
CA THR A 184 -4.99 -0.37 16.48
C THR A 184 -4.26 0.89 16.90
N GLU A 185 -4.49 1.31 18.15
CA GLU A 185 -3.83 2.48 18.75
C GLU A 185 -2.30 2.30 18.84
N LEU A 186 -1.84 1.09 19.18
CA LEU A 186 -0.42 0.75 19.17
C LEU A 186 0.22 0.95 17.80
N VAL A 187 -0.44 0.49 16.74
CA VAL A 187 0.08 0.63 15.35
C VAL A 187 0.07 2.09 14.91
N LYS A 188 -0.99 2.84 15.18
CA LYS A 188 -1.04 4.30 14.92
C LYS A 188 0.12 5.03 15.61
N ASN A 189 0.35 4.73 16.89
CA ASN A 189 1.44 5.32 17.66
C ASN A 189 2.82 4.90 17.12
N PHE A 190 2.99 3.63 16.72
CA PHE A 190 4.22 3.17 16.07
C PHE A 190 4.49 3.93 14.77
N MET A 191 3.52 4.06 13.87
CA MET A 191 3.70 4.75 12.59
C MET A 191 4.06 6.22 12.79
N ARG A 192 3.41 6.91 13.73
CA ARG A 192 3.74 8.30 14.09
C ARG A 192 5.17 8.44 14.65
N LEU A 193 5.59 7.53 15.52
CA LEU A 193 6.96 7.51 16.05
C LEU A 193 7.99 7.19 14.97
N LEU A 194 7.65 6.29 14.04
CA LEU A 194 8.48 5.96 12.89
C LEU A 194 8.74 7.19 12.02
N ASP A 195 7.69 7.91 11.63
CA ASP A 195 7.84 9.12 10.81
C ASP A 195 8.71 10.18 11.47
N LYS A 196 8.64 10.29 12.78
CA LYS A 196 9.43 11.25 13.55
C LYS A 196 10.90 10.85 13.72
N ASN A 197 11.19 9.55 13.85
CA ASN A 197 12.50 9.09 14.36
C ASN A 197 13.26 8.17 13.38
N PHE A 198 12.79 7.92 12.17
CA PHE A 198 13.40 6.93 11.26
C PHE A 198 14.86 7.23 10.88
N LYS A 199 15.30 8.49 10.94
CA LYS A 199 16.69 8.88 10.71
C LYS A 199 17.64 8.41 11.83
N GLU A 200 17.17 8.42 13.06
CA GLU A 200 17.96 8.10 14.25
C GLU A 200 17.76 6.64 14.69
N LYS A 201 16.52 6.15 14.64
CA LYS A 201 16.14 4.84 15.15
C LYS A 201 15.82 3.88 14.00
N LYS A 202 16.55 2.77 13.94
CA LYS A 202 16.40 1.76 12.88
C LYS A 202 16.04 0.37 13.36
N MET A 203 16.06 0.17 14.69
CA MET A 203 15.79 -1.11 15.31
C MET A 203 14.39 -1.16 15.91
N VAL A 204 13.67 -2.25 15.71
CA VAL A 204 12.32 -2.45 16.28
C VAL A 204 12.32 -2.28 17.80
N ALA A 205 13.40 -2.68 18.48
CA ALA A 205 13.52 -2.58 19.92
C ALA A 205 13.44 -1.13 20.43
N GLU A 206 13.94 -0.16 19.66
CA GLU A 206 13.93 1.26 20.03
C GLU A 206 12.51 1.85 20.03
N TYR A 207 11.69 1.43 19.08
CA TYR A 207 10.28 1.81 19.03
C TYR A 207 9.44 1.06 20.06
N ALA A 208 9.72 -0.23 20.23
CA ALA A 208 9.02 -1.07 21.20
C ALA A 208 9.21 -0.56 22.64
N ALA A 209 10.42 -0.12 22.98
CA ALA A 209 10.72 0.49 24.27
C ALA A 209 9.90 1.76 24.52
N GLN A 210 9.77 2.64 23.52
CA GLN A 210 8.95 3.87 23.62
C GLN A 210 7.45 3.58 23.74
N LEU A 211 7.01 2.47 23.16
CA LEU A 211 5.60 2.04 23.19
C LEU A 211 5.29 1.13 24.36
N LEU A 212 6.28 0.87 25.24
CA LEU A 212 6.16 0.01 26.42
C LEU A 212 5.67 -1.42 26.09
N VAL A 213 6.17 -1.96 24.98
CA VAL A 213 5.87 -3.32 24.51
C VAL A 213 7.14 -4.08 24.14
N THR A 214 7.06 -5.40 23.97
CA THR A 214 8.19 -6.19 23.49
C THR A 214 8.37 -6.04 21.98
N PRO A 215 9.61 -6.13 21.42
CA PRO A 215 9.86 -6.07 19.97
C PRO A 215 9.09 -7.13 19.18
N ASN A 216 8.98 -8.35 19.74
CA ASN A 216 8.23 -9.44 19.12
C ASN A 216 6.73 -9.14 19.04
N TYR A 217 6.16 -8.60 20.11
CA TYR A 217 4.77 -8.18 20.16
C TYR A 217 4.50 -7.08 19.13
N LEU A 218 5.35 -6.03 19.09
CA LEU A 218 5.22 -4.94 18.13
C LEU A 218 5.28 -5.47 16.68
N ASN A 219 6.28 -6.31 16.33
CA ASN A 219 6.38 -6.91 15.01
C ASN A 219 5.12 -7.70 14.63
N ARG A 220 4.60 -8.51 15.57
CA ARG A 220 3.42 -9.35 15.36
C ARG A 220 2.18 -8.50 15.10
N ILE A 221 1.93 -7.48 15.92
CA ILE A 221 0.74 -6.65 15.82
C ILE A 221 0.79 -5.75 14.56
N VAL A 222 1.93 -5.12 14.28
CA VAL A 222 2.12 -4.34 13.05
C VAL A 222 1.90 -5.24 11.83
N LYS A 223 2.46 -6.46 11.81
CA LYS A 223 2.24 -7.41 10.71
C LYS A 223 0.77 -7.83 10.58
N LYS A 224 0.11 -8.12 11.70
CA LYS A 224 -1.33 -8.49 11.73
C LYS A 224 -2.19 -7.40 11.08
N ILE A 225 -1.87 -6.14 11.33
CA ILE A 225 -2.69 -5.00 10.88
C ILE A 225 -2.27 -4.51 9.50
N THR A 226 -0.99 -4.35 9.21
CA THR A 226 -0.48 -3.73 7.96
C THR A 226 -0.03 -4.72 6.90
N GLY A 227 0.05 -6.02 7.21
CA GLY A 227 0.59 -7.06 6.32
C GLY A 227 2.12 -7.22 6.41
N PHE A 228 2.85 -6.21 6.91
CA PHE A 228 4.31 -6.22 7.05
C PHE A 228 4.75 -5.99 8.48
N SER A 229 5.90 -6.58 8.88
CA SER A 229 6.43 -6.41 10.24
C SER A 229 6.89 -4.97 10.50
N ALA A 230 6.99 -4.57 11.79
CA ALA A 230 7.53 -3.27 12.16
C ALA A 230 8.93 -3.04 11.60
N GLY A 231 9.80 -4.07 11.60
CA GLY A 231 11.12 -3.99 10.99
C GLY A 231 11.07 -3.74 9.47
N HIS A 232 10.08 -4.29 8.77
CA HIS A 232 9.87 -4.00 7.35
C HIS A 232 9.45 -2.53 7.16
N GLN A 233 8.52 -2.03 7.94
CA GLN A 233 8.06 -0.64 7.85
C GLN A 233 9.19 0.36 8.11
N ILE A 234 10.06 0.08 9.09
CA ILE A 234 11.24 0.92 9.37
C ILE A 234 12.16 0.97 8.15
N ARG A 235 12.55 -0.19 7.61
CA ARG A 235 13.43 -0.24 6.44
C ARG A 235 12.84 0.44 5.22
N ARG A 236 11.57 0.22 4.97
CA ARG A 236 10.82 0.86 3.89
C ARG A 236 10.83 2.38 4.02
N ARG A 237 10.59 2.92 5.22
CA ARG A 237 10.60 4.37 5.48
C ARG A 237 11.96 5.00 5.19
N VAL A 238 13.04 4.32 5.60
CA VAL A 238 14.41 4.78 5.34
C VAL A 238 14.74 4.76 3.84
N VAL A 239 14.39 3.67 3.13
CA VAL A 239 14.60 3.57 1.67
C VAL A 239 13.82 4.64 0.92
N LEU A 240 12.58 4.88 1.32
CA LEU A 240 11.74 5.92 0.72
C LEU A 240 12.41 7.29 0.84
N GLU A 241 12.88 7.64 2.02
CA GLU A 241 13.58 8.92 2.22
C GLU A 241 14.87 9.03 1.39
N ALA A 242 15.65 7.95 1.32
CA ALA A 242 16.84 7.90 0.47
C ALA A 242 16.48 8.17 -1.01
N LYS A 243 15.43 7.56 -1.52
CA LYS A 243 14.94 7.78 -2.88
C LYS A 243 14.50 9.23 -3.10
N ARG A 244 13.82 9.83 -2.12
CA ARG A 244 13.42 11.24 -2.15
C ARG A 244 14.62 12.16 -2.23
N MET A 245 15.62 11.98 -1.37
CA MET A 245 16.83 12.79 -1.37
C MET A 245 17.57 12.74 -2.72
N VAL A 246 17.57 11.58 -3.39
CA VAL A 246 18.14 11.46 -4.75
C VAL A 246 17.37 12.30 -5.77
N HIS A 247 16.04 12.39 -5.67
CA HIS A 247 15.23 13.15 -6.63
C HIS A 247 15.20 14.65 -6.36
N TYR A 248 15.27 15.06 -5.10
CA TYR A 248 15.07 16.47 -4.71
C TYR A 248 16.34 17.19 -4.26
N SER A 249 17.50 16.51 -4.28
CA SER A 249 18.78 17.14 -3.98
C SER A 249 19.90 16.58 -4.86
N ASP A 250 20.97 17.35 -5.03
CA ASP A 250 22.19 16.90 -5.70
C ASP A 250 23.09 16.05 -4.78
N ALA A 251 22.61 15.72 -3.59
CA ALA A 251 23.39 15.05 -2.55
C ALA A 251 24.00 13.73 -3.05
N GLY A 252 25.25 13.52 -2.67
CA GLY A 252 25.96 12.27 -2.93
C GLY A 252 25.53 11.14 -2.00
N MET A 253 25.87 9.89 -2.39
CA MET A 253 25.56 8.71 -1.57
C MET A 253 26.06 8.84 -0.11
N LYS A 254 27.26 9.41 0.07
CA LYS A 254 27.89 9.58 1.40
C LYS A 254 27.07 10.56 2.26
N GLU A 255 26.66 11.66 1.68
CA GLU A 255 25.85 12.69 2.34
C GLU A 255 24.47 12.16 2.74
N ILE A 256 23.78 11.49 1.79
CA ILE A 256 22.48 10.83 2.06
C ILE A 256 22.62 9.78 3.15
N ALA A 257 23.69 8.98 3.15
CA ALA A 257 23.93 7.99 4.18
C ALA A 257 24.03 8.62 5.58
N TYR A 258 24.82 9.70 5.71
CA TYR A 258 24.97 10.40 7.00
C TYR A 258 23.69 11.10 7.45
N ASP A 259 22.98 11.76 6.53
CA ASP A 259 21.69 12.41 6.86
C ASP A 259 20.62 11.43 7.30
N LEU A 260 20.67 10.20 6.77
CA LEU A 260 19.81 9.09 7.20
C LEU A 260 20.34 8.35 8.44
N GLY A 261 21.41 8.84 9.08
CA GLY A 261 21.95 8.30 10.33
C GLY A 261 22.73 7.00 10.17
N PHE A 262 23.33 6.72 9.00
CA PHE A 262 24.30 5.63 8.83
C PHE A 262 25.69 6.11 9.18
N LEU A 263 26.45 5.27 9.87
CA LEU A 263 27.84 5.60 10.28
C LEU A 263 28.80 5.59 9.10
N ASP A 264 28.51 4.79 8.06
CA ASP A 264 29.31 4.71 6.84
C ASP A 264 28.45 4.45 5.59
N SER A 265 28.96 4.90 4.44
CA SER A 265 28.30 4.76 3.15
C SER A 265 28.27 3.33 2.61
N ALA A 266 29.20 2.46 3.04
CA ALA A 266 29.21 1.05 2.61
C ALA A 266 28.07 0.26 3.26
N HIS A 267 27.81 0.52 4.54
CA HIS A 267 26.65 -0.03 5.24
C HIS A 267 25.34 0.47 4.59
N PHE A 268 25.22 1.76 4.33
CA PHE A 268 24.06 2.31 3.61
C PHE A 268 23.89 1.70 2.22
N SER A 269 24.95 1.57 1.43
CA SER A 269 24.89 0.97 0.09
C SER A 269 24.36 -0.46 0.11
N ARG A 270 24.85 -1.29 1.03
CA ARG A 270 24.33 -2.66 1.22
C ARG A 270 22.86 -2.67 1.65
N PHE A 271 22.51 -1.81 2.59
CA PHE A 271 21.14 -1.63 3.06
C PHE A 271 20.21 -1.22 1.90
N PHE A 272 20.59 -0.19 1.14
CA PHE A 272 19.80 0.31 0.03
C PHE A 272 19.62 -0.73 -1.08
N LYS A 273 20.68 -1.47 -1.45
CA LYS A 273 20.60 -2.57 -2.41
C LYS A 273 19.64 -3.67 -1.94
N THR A 274 19.73 -4.07 -0.67
CA THR A 274 18.93 -5.17 -0.11
C THR A 274 17.44 -4.82 -0.04
N PHE A 275 17.11 -3.59 0.33
CA PHE A 275 15.73 -3.17 0.60
C PHE A 275 15.14 -2.22 -0.44
N GLY A 276 15.97 -1.58 -1.26
CA GLY A 276 15.58 -0.66 -2.32
C GLY A 276 15.40 -1.31 -3.70
N GLY A 277 15.90 -2.55 -3.87
CA GLY A 277 15.76 -3.35 -5.08
C GLY A 277 16.89 -3.14 -6.11
N LEU A 278 17.48 -1.95 -6.18
CA LEU A 278 18.61 -1.60 -7.06
C LEU A 278 19.78 -1.12 -6.20
N ASN A 279 21.01 -1.14 -6.74
CA ASN A 279 22.09 -0.44 -6.06
C ASN A 279 21.88 1.09 -6.17
N PHE A 280 22.43 1.84 -5.22
CA PHE A 280 22.19 3.27 -5.11
C PHE A 280 22.65 4.05 -6.37
N THR A 281 23.77 3.65 -6.97
CA THR A 281 24.32 4.31 -8.16
C THR A 281 23.45 4.09 -9.40
N GLU A 282 22.95 2.87 -9.58
CA GLU A 282 21.97 2.55 -10.63
C GLU A 282 20.70 3.36 -10.45
N PHE A 283 20.14 3.35 -9.23
CA PHE A 283 18.95 4.13 -8.92
C PHE A 283 19.15 5.62 -9.19
N LYS A 284 20.27 6.22 -8.75
CA LYS A 284 20.57 7.65 -9.00
C LYS A 284 20.68 7.94 -10.50
N ARG A 285 21.30 7.05 -11.29
CA ARG A 285 21.39 7.20 -12.74
C ARG A 285 20.01 7.15 -13.40
N GLU A 286 19.17 6.21 -13.03
CA GLU A 286 17.81 6.10 -13.55
C GLU A 286 16.95 7.31 -13.16
N ALA A 287 17.05 7.78 -11.92
CA ALA A 287 16.36 8.96 -11.43
C ALA A 287 16.74 10.25 -12.19
N LEU A 288 18.00 10.38 -12.62
CA LEU A 288 18.48 11.51 -13.42
C LEU A 288 18.05 11.44 -14.90
N LEU A 289 17.74 10.24 -15.41
CA LEU A 289 17.26 10.05 -16.78
C LEU A 289 15.74 10.31 -16.93
N ILE A 290 15.00 10.37 -15.81
CA ILE A 290 13.59 10.74 -15.78
C ILE A 290 13.50 12.14 -15.15
N PRO A 291 13.57 13.23 -15.94
CA PRO A 291 13.47 14.59 -15.40
C PRO A 291 12.05 14.79 -14.85
N LEU A 292 11.90 14.81 -13.54
CA LEU A 292 10.63 15.07 -12.87
C LEU A 292 10.13 16.51 -13.05
N PHE A 293 10.97 17.46 -13.51
CA PHE A 293 10.59 18.84 -13.75
C PHE A 293 11.59 19.58 -14.66
N THR A 294 11.41 19.50 -15.99
CA THR A 294 11.97 20.50 -16.89
C THR A 294 10.89 21.00 -17.86
N ALA A 295 9.92 21.73 -17.36
CA ALA A 295 9.00 22.50 -18.21
C ALA A 295 8.42 23.75 -17.55
N PHE A 296 9.07 24.36 -16.55
CA PHE A 296 8.58 25.65 -16.03
C PHE A 296 9.69 26.69 -15.73
N ASN A 297 10.75 26.74 -16.55
CA ASN A 297 11.58 27.93 -16.60
C ASN A 297 12.37 28.00 -17.90
N ARG A 298 11.70 28.33 -18.99
CA ARG A 298 12.25 29.04 -20.15
C ARG A 298 11.08 29.65 -20.95
N ALA A 299 10.61 30.78 -20.55
CA ALA A 299 10.12 31.85 -21.42
C ALA A 299 10.13 33.15 -20.59
#